data_516d900ac24c85114a7efcbe446b31e5
#
_entry.id   516d900ac24c85114a7efcbe446b31e5
#
_cell.length_a   1.000
_cell.length_b   1.000
_cell.length_c   1.000
_cell.angle_alpha   90.00
_cell.angle_beta   90.00
_cell.angle_gamma   90.00
#
_symmetry.space_group_name_H-M   'P 1'
#
loop_
_entity.id
_entity.type
_entity.pdbx_description
1 polymer ?
#
loop_
_entity_poly.entity_id
_entity_poly.type
_entity_poly.pdbx_seq_one_letter_code
_entity_poly.pdbx_strand_id
1 'polypeptide(L)'
;IDHCLVGSEMCIRDRSLIVLSAKLSKADGQVSKEELIAVKDKLQIPDSEIDQVAKIFNKAKDESTGYEPYAKQISEIFKGNINVLEEVINILFYIAEADGNVSSEEESMIANIAYIFGLTQKQYESIKESRKSSDKLNPYIVLESQPTDDLQTIRKKYIKLSKEHHPDLLISKGVPIEVIEESKNKMRAINAAWDQVQKLKSN
;
A
#
# COMPACT_ATOMS: atom_id res chain seq x y z
N ILE A 1 -0.03 20.18 11.24
CA ILE A 1 -1.13 19.23 11.39
C ILE A 1 -2.29 19.82 10.60
N ASP A 2 -2.16 19.80 9.28
CA ASP A 2 -3.29 20.15 8.43
C ASP A 2 -4.06 18.86 8.14
N HIS A 3 -5.00 18.56 9.02
CA HIS A 3 -6.24 17.94 8.61
C HIS A 3 -6.72 18.79 7.44
N CYS A 4 -6.82 18.20 6.26
CA CYS A 4 -7.51 18.81 5.13
C CYS A 4 -8.98 18.87 5.53
N LEU A 5 -9.33 19.93 6.28
CA LEU A 5 -10.62 20.11 6.92
C LEU A 5 -11.67 20.46 5.87
N VAL A 6 -12.68 19.60 5.84
CA VAL A 6 -14.09 19.95 5.77
C VAL A 6 -14.34 21.38 5.30
N GLY A 7 -14.61 21.51 4.02
CA GLY A 7 -15.12 22.75 3.44
C GLY A 7 -14.67 22.93 2.00
N SER A 8 -15.32 22.25 1.08
CA SER A 8 -15.43 22.53 -0.36
C SER A 8 -14.43 21.95 -1.36
N GLU A 9 -13.26 21.45 -1.02
CA GLU A 9 -12.44 20.74 -2.02
C GLU A 9 -11.69 19.57 -1.38
N MET A 10 -12.10 18.35 -1.71
CA MET A 10 -11.34 17.13 -1.40
C MET A 10 -9.88 17.31 -1.82
N CYS A 11 -8.95 17.02 -0.91
CA CYS A 11 -7.52 17.18 -1.16
C CYS A 11 -7.11 16.44 -2.45
N ILE A 12 -6.23 17.03 -3.25
CA ILE A 12 -5.72 16.44 -4.49
C ILE A 12 -5.19 15.03 -4.24
N ARG A 13 -4.55 14.81 -3.09
CA ARG A 13 -4.04 13.52 -2.62
C ARG A 13 -5.14 12.47 -2.50
N ASP A 14 -6.21 12.79 -1.74
CA ASP A 14 -7.30 11.85 -1.46
C ASP A 14 -8.07 11.54 -2.75
N ARG A 15 -8.31 12.56 -3.56
CA ARG A 15 -8.91 12.40 -4.88
C ARG A 15 -8.09 11.46 -5.79
N SER A 16 -6.76 11.62 -5.84
CA SER A 16 -5.89 10.78 -6.66
C SER A 16 -5.91 9.33 -6.19
N LEU A 17 -5.95 9.10 -4.89
CA LEU A 17 -6.03 7.75 -4.32
C LEU A 17 -7.38 7.08 -4.62
N ILE A 18 -8.49 7.82 -4.51
CA ILE A 18 -9.82 7.33 -4.88
C ILE A 18 -9.87 6.98 -6.38
N VAL A 19 -9.29 7.83 -7.23
CA VAL A 19 -9.24 7.54 -8.68
C VAL A 19 -8.39 6.32 -8.98
N LEU A 20 -7.23 6.15 -8.35
CA LEU A 20 -6.42 4.94 -8.51
C LEU A 20 -7.18 3.69 -8.07
N SER A 21 -7.87 3.75 -6.93
CA SER A 21 -8.71 2.66 -6.44
C SER A 21 -9.83 2.31 -7.44
N ALA A 22 -10.50 3.33 -8.01
CA ALA A 22 -11.55 3.12 -9.01
C ALA A 22 -11.02 2.50 -10.31
N LYS A 23 -9.83 2.88 -10.74
CA LYS A 23 -9.18 2.32 -11.93
C LYS A 23 -8.73 0.88 -11.68
N LEU A 24 -8.24 0.59 -10.48
CA LEU A 24 -7.85 -0.75 -10.05
C LEU A 24 -9.05 -1.69 -10.06
N SER A 25 -10.12 -1.33 -9.34
CA SER A 25 -11.37 -2.11 -9.29
C SER A 25 -12.03 -2.33 -10.67
N LYS A 26 -11.61 -1.61 -11.69
CA LYS A 26 -12.09 -1.83 -13.06
C LYS A 26 -11.08 -2.60 -13.92
N ALA A 27 -9.91 -2.91 -13.45
CA ALA A 27 -8.85 -3.51 -14.25
C ALA A 27 -9.26 -4.83 -14.91
N ASP A 28 -10.06 -5.63 -14.22
CA ASP A 28 -10.64 -6.88 -14.72
C ASP A 28 -12.00 -6.70 -15.44
N GLY A 29 -12.50 -5.45 -15.52
CA GLY A 29 -13.76 -5.07 -16.18
C GLY A 29 -15.00 -5.09 -15.28
N GLN A 30 -14.91 -5.56 -14.04
CA GLN A 30 -16.00 -5.61 -13.08
C GLN A 30 -15.60 -4.95 -11.75
N VAL A 31 -16.52 -4.18 -11.17
CA VAL A 31 -16.33 -3.60 -9.83
C VAL A 31 -17.23 -4.34 -8.87
N SER A 32 -16.65 -5.04 -7.92
CA SER A 32 -17.37 -5.76 -6.89
C SER A 32 -17.91 -4.80 -5.81
N LYS A 33 -18.94 -5.23 -5.08
CA LYS A 33 -19.43 -4.49 -3.91
C LYS A 33 -18.41 -4.51 -2.79
N GLU A 34 -17.69 -5.59 -2.68
CA GLU A 34 -16.64 -5.85 -1.69
C GLU A 34 -15.49 -4.86 -1.85
N GLU A 35 -15.05 -4.59 -3.07
CA GLU A 35 -14.04 -3.57 -3.36
C GLU A 35 -14.52 -2.16 -3.01
N LEU A 36 -15.77 -1.81 -3.31
CA LEU A 36 -16.34 -0.50 -2.94
C LEU A 36 -16.38 -0.32 -1.42
N ILE A 37 -16.73 -1.37 -0.68
CA ILE A 37 -16.71 -1.37 0.78
C ILE A 37 -15.27 -1.23 1.28
N ALA A 38 -14.33 -1.97 0.69
CA ALA A 38 -12.92 -1.91 1.04
C ALA A 38 -12.32 -0.50 0.81
N VAL A 39 -12.68 0.16 -0.30
CA VAL A 39 -12.28 1.56 -0.56
C VAL A 39 -12.83 2.48 0.51
N LYS A 40 -14.14 2.37 0.83
CA LYS A 40 -14.78 3.19 1.86
C LYS A 40 -14.11 3.02 3.22
N ASP A 41 -13.97 1.78 3.65
CA ASP A 41 -13.44 1.45 4.97
C ASP A 41 -11.95 1.80 5.08
N LYS A 42 -11.18 1.49 4.03
CA LYS A 42 -9.74 1.72 4.03
C LYS A 42 -9.36 3.17 3.95
N LEU A 43 -10.08 3.98 3.17
CA LEU A 43 -9.87 5.41 3.07
C LEU A 43 -10.65 6.21 4.14
N GLN A 44 -11.27 5.52 5.11
CA GLN A 44 -12.02 6.12 6.23
C GLN A 44 -12.93 7.28 5.78
N ILE A 45 -13.66 7.06 4.68
CA ILE A 45 -14.51 8.08 4.07
C ILE A 45 -15.68 8.41 5.01
N PRO A 46 -15.81 9.66 5.48
CA PRO A 46 -16.93 10.06 6.31
C PRO A 46 -18.27 9.87 5.57
N ASP A 47 -19.31 9.50 6.30
CA ASP A 47 -20.64 9.31 5.71
C ASP A 47 -21.17 10.56 4.98
N SER A 48 -20.79 11.75 5.44
CA SER A 48 -21.10 13.03 4.80
C SER A 48 -20.46 13.23 3.43
N GLU A 49 -19.39 12.49 3.09
CA GLU A 49 -18.63 12.64 1.85
C GLU A 49 -18.85 11.47 0.87
N ILE A 50 -19.57 10.43 1.28
CA ILE A 50 -19.80 9.22 0.48
C ILE A 50 -20.34 9.55 -0.91
N ASP A 51 -21.33 10.44 -1.01
CA ASP A 51 -21.94 10.79 -2.30
C ASP A 51 -20.94 11.49 -3.23
N GLN A 52 -20.05 12.32 -2.68
CA GLN A 52 -19.02 12.99 -3.46
C GLN A 52 -17.96 12.01 -3.93
N VAL A 53 -17.51 11.10 -3.05
CA VAL A 53 -16.56 10.05 -3.38
C VAL A 53 -17.14 9.10 -4.43
N ALA A 54 -18.40 8.68 -4.27
CA ALA A 54 -19.07 7.83 -5.25
C ALA A 54 -19.14 8.48 -6.65
N LYS A 55 -19.38 9.79 -6.73
CA LYS A 55 -19.36 10.52 -8.01
C LYS A 55 -17.97 10.51 -8.64
N ILE A 56 -16.91 10.76 -7.86
CA ILE A 56 -15.52 10.74 -8.34
C ILE A 56 -15.15 9.33 -8.79
N PHE A 57 -15.48 8.32 -8.00
CA PHE A 57 -15.22 6.92 -8.29
C PHE A 57 -15.89 6.48 -9.59
N ASN A 58 -17.19 6.72 -9.73
CA ASN A 58 -17.94 6.36 -10.94
C ASN A 58 -17.40 7.09 -12.17
N LYS A 59 -17.13 8.40 -12.05
CA LYS A 59 -16.55 9.18 -13.15
C LYS A 59 -15.18 8.61 -13.55
N ALA A 60 -14.29 8.33 -12.59
CA ALA A 60 -12.98 7.77 -12.86
C ALA A 60 -13.06 6.40 -13.53
N LYS A 61 -13.99 5.56 -13.10
CA LYS A 61 -14.27 4.26 -13.71
C LYS A 61 -14.67 4.37 -15.18
N ASP A 62 -15.47 5.39 -15.56
CA ASP A 62 -15.99 5.55 -16.91
C ASP A 62 -15.05 6.33 -17.84
N GLU A 63 -14.09 7.09 -17.29
CA GLU A 63 -13.11 7.83 -18.08
C GLU A 63 -12.10 6.90 -18.78
N SER A 64 -11.77 7.24 -20.05
CA SER A 64 -10.75 6.53 -20.85
C SER A 64 -9.31 6.85 -20.41
N THR A 65 -9.11 7.92 -19.63
CA THR A 65 -7.79 8.27 -19.09
C THR A 65 -7.25 7.15 -18.22
N GLY A 66 -6.01 6.73 -18.47
CA GLY A 66 -5.33 5.71 -17.66
C GLY A 66 -5.10 6.12 -16.22
N TYR A 67 -4.52 5.24 -15.45
CA TYR A 67 -4.17 5.46 -14.03
C TYR A 67 -2.83 6.20 -13.85
N GLU A 68 -1.98 6.22 -14.87
CA GLU A 68 -0.60 6.71 -14.80
C GLU A 68 -0.48 8.17 -14.38
N PRO A 69 -1.34 9.12 -14.86
CA PRO A 69 -1.29 10.50 -14.39
C PRO A 69 -1.53 10.64 -12.90
N TYR A 70 -2.46 9.85 -12.35
CA TYR A 70 -2.80 9.87 -10.93
C TYR A 70 -1.71 9.22 -10.07
N ALA A 71 -1.10 8.14 -10.56
CA ALA A 71 0.07 7.53 -9.92
C ALA A 71 1.24 8.52 -9.86
N LYS A 72 1.55 9.21 -10.96
CA LYS A 72 2.58 10.26 -10.99
C LYS A 72 2.27 11.39 -10.02
N GLN A 73 1.02 11.82 -9.93
CA GLN A 73 0.61 12.88 -9.01
C GLN A 73 0.84 12.47 -7.55
N ILE A 74 0.49 11.24 -7.15
CA ILE A 74 0.78 10.71 -5.80
C ILE A 74 2.30 10.61 -5.59
N SER A 75 3.06 10.14 -6.57
CA SER A 75 4.52 10.07 -6.49
C SER A 75 5.16 11.43 -6.24
N GLU A 76 4.67 12.49 -6.89
CA GLU A 76 5.17 13.86 -6.66
C GLU A 76 4.76 14.43 -5.30
N ILE A 77 3.53 14.18 -4.84
CA ILE A 77 3.05 14.61 -3.52
C ILE A 77 3.93 14.02 -2.41
N PHE A 78 4.30 12.75 -2.52
CA PHE A 78 5.12 12.05 -1.52
C PHE A 78 6.58 11.91 -1.92
N LYS A 79 7.07 12.77 -2.82
CA LYS A 79 8.45 12.74 -3.29
C LYS A 79 9.46 12.70 -2.15
N GLY A 80 10.38 11.74 -2.20
CA GLY A 80 11.36 11.50 -1.15
C GLY A 80 10.87 10.70 0.06
N ASN A 81 9.59 10.29 0.07
CA ASN A 81 9.00 9.46 1.13
C ASN A 81 8.58 8.09 0.58
N ILE A 82 9.56 7.32 0.12
CA ILE A 82 9.33 6.00 -0.49
C ILE A 82 8.48 5.07 0.38
N ASN A 83 8.65 5.11 1.71
CA ASN A 83 7.90 4.28 2.64
C ASN A 83 6.40 4.60 2.62
N VAL A 84 6.03 5.88 2.41
CA VAL A 84 4.62 6.26 2.24
C VAL A 84 4.07 5.69 0.95
N LEU A 85 4.85 5.71 -0.13
CA LEU A 85 4.46 5.15 -1.41
C LEU A 85 4.33 3.61 -1.34
N GLU A 86 5.17 2.93 -0.55
CA GLU A 86 5.00 1.49 -0.27
C GLU A 86 3.68 1.19 0.43
N GLU A 87 3.26 2.03 1.39
CA GLU A 87 1.99 1.83 2.07
C GLU A 87 0.79 2.13 1.16
N VAL A 88 0.93 3.05 0.20
CA VAL A 88 -0.10 3.24 -0.85
C VAL A 88 -0.24 1.96 -1.69
N ILE A 89 0.85 1.29 -2.05
CA ILE A 89 0.79 -0.02 -2.74
C ILE A 89 0.08 -1.06 -1.86
N ASN A 90 0.33 -1.08 -0.54
CA ASN A 90 -0.38 -1.95 0.39
C ASN A 90 -1.91 -1.69 0.40
N ILE A 91 -2.32 -0.41 0.36
CA ILE A 91 -3.75 -0.04 0.27
C ILE A 91 -4.37 -0.56 -1.03
N LEU A 92 -3.67 -0.41 -2.17
CA LEU A 92 -4.16 -0.91 -3.45
C LEU A 92 -4.32 -2.44 -3.45
N PHE A 93 -3.37 -3.17 -2.89
CA PHE A 93 -3.51 -4.62 -2.70
C PHE A 93 -4.68 -4.97 -1.79
N TYR A 94 -4.88 -4.24 -0.67
CA TYR A 94 -6.01 -4.47 0.22
C TYR A 94 -7.35 -4.37 -0.51
N ILE A 95 -7.47 -3.38 -1.40
CA ILE A 95 -8.68 -3.18 -2.21
C ILE A 95 -8.84 -4.33 -3.22
N ALA A 96 -7.79 -4.70 -3.93
CA ALA A 96 -7.82 -5.79 -4.91
C ALA A 96 -8.11 -7.16 -4.26
N GLU A 97 -7.73 -7.37 -3.00
CA GLU A 97 -7.99 -8.62 -2.26
C GLU A 97 -9.41 -8.70 -1.66
N ALA A 98 -10.21 -7.65 -1.76
CA ALA A 98 -11.49 -7.55 -1.05
C ALA A 98 -12.52 -8.61 -1.49
N ASP A 99 -12.48 -9.04 -2.73
CA ASP A 99 -13.33 -10.13 -3.26
C ASP A 99 -12.73 -11.53 -3.10
N GLY A 100 -11.50 -11.61 -2.53
CA GLY A 100 -10.79 -12.85 -2.23
C GLY A 100 -9.73 -13.27 -3.26
N ASN A 101 -9.64 -12.60 -4.40
CA ASN A 101 -8.65 -12.90 -5.45
C ASN A 101 -8.14 -11.61 -6.10
N VAL A 102 -6.83 -11.52 -6.29
CA VAL A 102 -6.23 -10.47 -7.12
C VAL A 102 -6.09 -11.01 -8.54
N SER A 103 -6.73 -10.36 -9.49
CA SER A 103 -6.62 -10.71 -10.90
C SER A 103 -5.22 -10.41 -11.46
N SER A 104 -4.87 -11.02 -12.59
CA SER A 104 -3.58 -10.75 -13.26
C SER A 104 -3.48 -9.30 -13.76
N GLU A 105 -4.60 -8.72 -14.13
CA GLU A 105 -4.75 -7.35 -14.59
C GLU A 105 -4.50 -6.35 -13.45
N GLU A 106 -5.10 -6.59 -12.30
CA GLU A 106 -4.90 -5.78 -11.09
C GLU A 106 -3.46 -5.89 -10.59
N GLU A 107 -2.91 -7.10 -10.52
CA GLU A 107 -1.52 -7.28 -10.11
C GLU A 107 -0.56 -6.54 -11.06
N SER A 108 -0.78 -6.63 -12.36
CA SER A 108 0.01 -5.92 -13.36
C SER A 108 -0.09 -4.41 -13.21
N MET A 109 -1.29 -3.90 -12.93
CA MET A 109 -1.52 -2.48 -12.70
C MET A 109 -0.81 -2.01 -11.41
N ILE A 110 -0.91 -2.74 -10.31
CA ILE A 110 -0.24 -2.40 -9.05
C ILE A 110 1.29 -2.43 -9.24
N ALA A 111 1.84 -3.41 -9.97
CA ALA A 111 3.26 -3.46 -10.29
C ALA A 111 3.73 -2.24 -11.07
N ASN A 112 2.96 -1.80 -12.07
CA ASN A 112 3.27 -0.60 -12.84
C ASN A 112 3.19 0.67 -11.98
N ILE A 113 2.21 0.77 -11.08
CA ILE A 113 2.11 1.88 -10.13
C ILE A 113 3.34 1.90 -9.20
N ALA A 114 3.76 0.74 -8.68
CA ALA A 114 4.97 0.62 -7.86
C ALA A 114 6.22 1.08 -8.61
N TYR A 115 6.33 0.74 -9.90
CA TYR A 115 7.40 1.23 -10.77
C TYR A 115 7.36 2.76 -10.93
N ILE A 116 6.18 3.36 -11.16
CA ILE A 116 6.00 4.82 -11.24
C ILE A 116 6.41 5.50 -9.92
N PHE A 117 6.16 4.86 -8.79
CA PHE A 117 6.57 5.33 -7.47
C PHE A 117 8.08 5.22 -7.22
N GLY A 118 8.80 4.52 -8.10
CA GLY A 118 10.25 4.30 -7.98
C GLY A 118 10.62 3.18 -7.01
N LEU A 119 9.70 2.28 -6.70
CA LEU A 119 9.99 1.10 -5.90
C LEU A 119 10.87 0.13 -6.69
N THR A 120 11.84 -0.45 -6.01
CA THR A 120 12.64 -1.56 -6.56
C THR A 120 11.81 -2.85 -6.60
N GLN A 121 12.20 -3.79 -7.46
CA GLN A 121 11.57 -5.12 -7.52
C GLN A 121 11.56 -5.81 -6.15
N LYS A 122 12.65 -5.70 -5.38
CA LYS A 122 12.74 -6.29 -4.03
C LYS A 122 11.71 -5.71 -3.06
N GLN A 123 11.52 -4.39 -3.09
CA GLN A 123 10.50 -3.73 -2.26
C GLN A 123 9.08 -4.19 -2.64
N TYR A 124 8.79 -4.24 -3.94
CA TYR A 124 7.50 -4.74 -4.42
C TYR A 124 7.25 -6.19 -3.99
N GLU A 125 8.23 -7.08 -4.15
CA GLU A 125 8.13 -8.46 -3.70
C GLU A 125 7.99 -8.58 -2.17
N SER A 126 8.71 -7.76 -1.41
CA SER A 126 8.58 -7.68 0.05
C SER A 126 7.17 -7.26 0.47
N ILE A 127 6.55 -6.31 -0.24
CA ILE A 127 5.16 -5.91 0.00
C ILE A 127 4.23 -7.10 -0.22
N LYS A 128 4.30 -7.74 -1.37
CA LYS A 128 3.48 -8.93 -1.68
C LYS A 128 3.65 -10.05 -0.65
N GLU A 129 4.88 -10.32 -0.26
CA GLU A 129 5.19 -11.40 0.68
C GLU A 129 4.67 -11.10 2.08
N SER A 130 4.78 -9.84 2.53
CA SER A 130 4.31 -9.44 3.87
C SER A 130 2.80 -9.49 4.06
N ARG A 131 2.03 -9.66 2.96
CA ARG A 131 0.57 -9.83 3.00
C ARG A 131 0.13 -11.26 3.26
N LYS A 132 1.03 -12.22 3.09
CA LYS A 132 0.75 -13.62 3.43
C LYS A 132 0.64 -13.81 4.94
N SER A 133 -0.10 -14.82 5.35
CA SER A 133 -0.13 -15.22 6.76
C SER A 133 1.28 -15.59 7.25
N SER A 134 1.55 -15.35 8.54
CA SER A 134 2.89 -15.49 9.12
C SER A 134 3.50 -16.88 8.97
N ASP A 135 2.68 -17.92 8.85
CA ASP A 135 3.08 -19.32 8.63
C ASP A 135 3.47 -19.62 7.16
N LYS A 136 3.05 -18.78 6.21
CA LYS A 136 3.26 -18.95 4.76
C LYS A 136 4.25 -17.96 4.15
N LEU A 137 4.61 -16.91 4.89
CA LEU A 137 5.54 -15.89 4.37
C LEU A 137 6.97 -16.44 4.27
N ASN A 138 7.70 -15.98 3.25
CA ASN A 138 9.14 -16.19 3.17
C ASN A 138 9.87 -15.07 3.91
N PRO A 139 10.50 -15.34 5.08
CA PRO A 139 11.07 -14.30 5.91
C PRO A 139 12.24 -13.56 5.23
N TYR A 140 12.94 -14.21 4.33
CA TYR A 140 14.04 -13.59 3.60
C TYR A 140 13.55 -12.55 2.59
N ILE A 141 12.44 -12.82 1.92
CA ILE A 141 11.81 -11.86 0.99
C ILE A 141 11.28 -10.64 1.77
N VAL A 142 10.57 -10.87 2.88
CA VAL A 142 10.04 -9.78 3.73
C VAL A 142 11.17 -8.87 4.24
N LEU A 143 12.32 -9.46 4.61
CA LEU A 143 13.49 -8.72 5.11
C LEU A 143 14.44 -8.26 3.97
N GLU A 144 14.02 -8.35 2.71
CA GLU A 144 14.84 -7.98 1.55
C GLU A 144 16.25 -8.63 1.55
N SER A 145 16.34 -9.85 2.08
CA SER A 145 17.57 -10.60 2.30
C SER A 145 17.61 -11.90 1.50
N GLN A 146 18.69 -12.64 1.65
CA GLN A 146 18.84 -13.97 1.05
C GLN A 146 19.14 -15.03 2.13
N PRO A 147 18.77 -16.29 1.91
CA PRO A 147 19.11 -17.38 2.85
C PRO A 147 20.61 -17.52 3.10
N THR A 148 21.44 -17.10 2.13
CA THR A 148 22.90 -17.11 2.19
C THR A 148 23.51 -15.95 3.00
N ASP A 149 22.73 -14.90 3.29
CA ASP A 149 23.20 -13.78 4.09
C ASP A 149 23.50 -14.24 5.53
N ASP A 150 24.54 -13.70 6.15
CA ASP A 150 24.81 -13.94 7.57
C ASP A 150 23.77 -13.24 8.46
N LEU A 151 23.65 -13.72 9.70
CA LEU A 151 22.65 -13.22 10.63
C LEU A 151 22.82 -11.72 10.97
N GLN A 152 24.08 -11.22 10.97
CA GLN A 152 24.34 -9.80 11.26
C GLN A 152 23.86 -8.92 10.10
N THR A 153 24.07 -9.36 8.85
CA THR A 153 23.57 -8.67 7.66
C THR A 153 22.03 -8.62 7.65
N ILE A 154 21.38 -9.75 7.93
CA ILE A 154 19.92 -9.78 8.00
C ILE A 154 19.40 -8.89 9.15
N ARG A 155 20.07 -8.90 10.31
CA ARG A 155 19.72 -8.02 11.43
C ARG A 155 19.81 -6.53 11.08
N LYS A 156 20.83 -6.12 10.33
CA LYS A 156 20.96 -4.73 9.85
C LYS A 156 19.77 -4.34 8.97
N LYS A 157 19.35 -5.23 8.07
CA LYS A 157 18.18 -5.02 7.21
C LYS A 157 16.90 -4.93 8.04
N TYR A 158 16.70 -5.87 8.98
CA TYR A 158 15.56 -5.82 9.92
C TYR A 158 15.48 -4.48 10.67
N ILE A 159 16.59 -4.01 11.26
CA ILE A 159 16.63 -2.74 12.00
C ILE A 159 16.32 -1.56 11.07
N LYS A 160 16.85 -1.58 9.84
CA LYS A 160 16.58 -0.55 8.83
C LYS A 160 15.08 -0.51 8.50
N LEU A 161 14.49 -1.63 8.10
CA LEU A 161 13.08 -1.74 7.74
C LEU A 161 12.16 -1.36 8.93
N SER A 162 12.50 -1.81 10.14
CA SER A 162 11.74 -1.46 11.34
C SER A 162 11.72 0.04 11.62
N LYS A 163 12.81 0.75 11.36
CA LYS A 163 12.87 2.21 11.50
C LYS A 163 12.09 2.92 10.40
N GLU A 164 12.22 2.44 9.15
CA GLU A 164 11.60 3.05 7.97
C GLU A 164 10.08 2.92 7.98
N HIS A 165 9.55 1.80 8.47
CA HIS A 165 8.11 1.53 8.56
C HIS A 165 7.50 1.76 9.95
N HIS A 166 8.24 2.43 10.85
CA HIS A 166 7.69 2.69 12.18
C HIS A 166 6.52 3.68 12.12
N PRO A 167 5.36 3.36 12.71
CA PRO A 167 4.20 4.25 12.68
C PRO A 167 4.49 5.66 13.17
N ASP A 168 5.30 5.82 14.22
CA ASP A 168 5.66 7.14 14.76
C ASP A 168 6.42 8.01 13.75
N LEU A 169 7.25 7.40 12.90
CA LEU A 169 7.93 8.13 11.84
C LEU A 169 6.93 8.66 10.80
N LEU A 170 5.92 7.87 10.45
CA LEU A 170 4.88 8.27 9.50
C LEU A 170 3.98 9.36 10.11
N ILE A 171 3.62 9.23 11.38
CA ILE A 171 2.89 10.26 12.13
C ILE A 171 3.65 11.59 12.09
N SER A 172 4.96 11.57 12.34
CA SER A 172 5.79 12.79 12.32
C SER A 172 5.89 13.45 10.95
N LYS A 173 5.63 12.69 9.87
CA LYS A 173 5.60 13.19 8.49
C LYS A 173 4.21 13.68 8.05
N GLY A 174 3.21 13.64 8.93
CA GLY A 174 1.85 14.08 8.64
C GLY A 174 1.14 13.26 7.55
N VAL A 175 1.47 11.97 7.42
CA VAL A 175 0.81 11.10 6.43
C VAL A 175 -0.61 10.73 6.88
N PRO A 176 -1.50 10.34 5.95
CA PRO A 176 -2.86 9.90 6.26
C PRO A 176 -2.88 8.75 7.27
N ILE A 177 -3.96 8.68 8.06
CA ILE A 177 -4.11 7.64 9.07
C ILE A 177 -4.20 6.25 8.45
N GLU A 178 -4.73 6.15 7.23
CA GLU A 178 -4.84 4.92 6.45
C GLU A 178 -3.46 4.32 6.15
N VAL A 179 -2.50 5.19 5.82
CA VAL A 179 -1.10 4.81 5.59
C VAL A 179 -0.44 4.35 6.90
N ILE A 180 -0.78 4.99 8.02
CA ILE A 180 -0.28 4.60 9.35
C ILE A 180 -0.81 3.22 9.75
N GLU A 181 -2.08 2.92 9.47
CA GLU A 181 -2.67 1.61 9.76
C GLU A 181 -1.97 0.49 8.94
N GLU A 182 -1.67 0.72 7.67
CA GLU A 182 -0.93 -0.26 6.86
C GLU A 182 0.49 -0.46 7.39
N SER A 183 1.17 0.59 7.83
CA SER A 183 2.51 0.46 8.40
C SER A 183 2.56 -0.46 9.63
N LYS A 184 1.50 -0.51 10.43
CA LYS A 184 1.39 -1.45 11.55
C LYS A 184 1.34 -2.91 11.07
N ASN A 185 0.64 -3.18 9.97
CA ASN A 185 0.57 -4.51 9.36
C ASN A 185 1.96 -4.91 8.82
N LYS A 186 2.61 -4.01 8.10
CA LYS A 186 3.98 -4.22 7.60
C LYS A 186 4.96 -4.50 8.75
N MET A 187 4.89 -3.73 9.84
CA MET A 187 5.73 -3.96 11.03
C MET A 187 5.52 -5.34 11.66
N ARG A 188 4.26 -5.83 11.73
CA ARG A 188 4.00 -7.19 12.23
C ARG A 188 4.67 -8.25 11.34
N ALA A 189 4.58 -8.10 10.02
CA ALA A 189 5.24 -9.02 9.08
C ALA A 189 6.77 -8.98 9.21
N ILE A 190 7.37 -7.79 9.32
CA ILE A 190 8.82 -7.61 9.53
C ILE A 190 9.27 -8.30 10.82
N ASN A 191 8.55 -8.12 11.93
CA ASN A 191 8.88 -8.76 13.20
C ASN A 191 8.73 -10.29 13.14
N ALA A 192 7.63 -10.79 12.56
CA ALA A 192 7.41 -12.22 12.37
C ALA A 192 8.51 -12.87 11.50
N ALA A 193 8.92 -12.19 10.43
CA ALA A 193 10.01 -12.64 9.56
C ALA A 193 11.35 -12.70 10.31
N TRP A 194 11.65 -11.70 11.14
CA TRP A 194 12.86 -11.70 11.95
C TRP A 194 12.89 -12.86 12.95
N ASP A 195 11.79 -13.10 13.65
CA ASP A 195 11.66 -14.21 14.60
C ASP A 195 11.87 -15.58 13.92
N GLN A 196 11.35 -15.74 12.69
CA GLN A 196 11.55 -16.95 11.91
C GLN A 196 13.01 -17.11 11.49
N VAL A 197 13.68 -16.06 10.99
CA VAL A 197 15.10 -16.12 10.62
C VAL A 197 15.96 -16.49 11.82
N GLN A 198 15.69 -15.92 13.00
CA GLN A 198 16.44 -16.29 14.21
C GLN A 198 16.33 -17.79 14.52
N LYS A 199 15.13 -18.37 14.42
CA LYS A 199 14.90 -19.80 14.63
C LYS A 199 15.63 -20.66 13.57
N LEU A 200 15.56 -20.26 12.29
CA LEU A 200 16.20 -20.98 11.20
C LEU A 200 17.73 -20.95 11.23
N LYS A 201 18.32 -19.87 11.78
CA LYS A 201 19.78 -19.70 11.87
C LYS A 201 20.37 -20.15 13.21
N SER A 202 19.53 -20.50 14.20
CA SER A 202 19.96 -21.03 15.51
C SER A 202 20.07 -22.57 15.52
N ASN A 203 19.53 -23.24 14.49
CA ASN A 203 19.64 -24.68 14.28
C ASN A 203 20.75 -24.98 13.28
#